data_aa6c8deee417dbf287c1f67ebc047f24
#
_entry.id   aa6c8deee417dbf287c1f67ebc047f24
#
_cell.length_a   1.000
_cell.length_b   1.000
_cell.length_c   1.000
_cell.angle_alpha   90.00
_cell.angle_beta   90.00
_cell.angle_gamma   90.00
#
_symmetry.space_group_name_H-M   'P 1'
#
loop_
_entity.id
_entity.type
_entity.pdbx_description
1 polymer ?
#
loop_
_entity_poly.entity_id
_entity_poly.type
_entity_poly.pdbx_seq_one_letter_code
_entity_poly.pdbx_strand_id
1 'polypeptide(L)'
;MCSSDLGQVLTINGVHGEYKDLYLPLYGAHQASNAAVALATVEAFVGQKLSDDVVASAFAEVSSPGRLEVLHRDPTVLVDAAHNPHGARALAQTLKSEFDFQSIFGVVAVFADKDAEGILRELEPVVSRVVVTENKSERALPKEKLFELAKEVFGPERTFLESDLQCAITYSMEQASLLNQVSDGANAVLITGSVVTVGEAKRIMKRMEER
;
A
#
# COMPACT_ATOMS: atom_id res chain seq x y z
N MET A 1 5.38 -10.52 16.71
CA MET A 1 6.69 -10.66 16.04
C MET A 1 6.50 -10.19 14.62
N CYS A 2 6.83 -8.92 14.32
CA CYS A 2 6.88 -8.48 12.92
C CYS A 2 8.06 -9.21 12.26
N SER A 3 7.77 -10.17 11.40
CA SER A 3 8.80 -10.76 10.55
C SER A 3 9.39 -9.64 9.70
N SER A 4 10.67 -9.36 9.91
CA SER A 4 11.41 -8.32 9.18
C SER A 4 11.75 -8.70 7.75
N ASP A 5 11.29 -9.83 7.30
CA ASP A 5 11.57 -10.38 5.97
C ASP A 5 10.35 -10.14 5.08
N LEU A 6 10.40 -9.04 4.42
CA LEU A 6 9.37 -8.37 3.64
C LEU A 6 9.13 -9.10 2.31
N GLY A 7 8.43 -10.24 2.32
CA GLY A 7 8.17 -10.96 1.09
C GLY A 7 7.44 -12.29 1.31
N GLN A 8 7.26 -13.03 0.24
CA GLN A 8 6.61 -14.33 0.24
C GLN A 8 7.45 -15.36 -0.53
N VAL A 9 7.36 -16.63 -0.13
CA VAL A 9 7.99 -17.75 -0.84
C VAL A 9 6.92 -18.43 -1.68
N LEU A 10 7.21 -18.62 -2.96
CA LEU A 10 6.25 -19.10 -3.95
C LEU A 10 6.72 -20.42 -4.58
N THR A 11 5.77 -21.30 -4.90
CA THR A 11 5.93 -22.36 -5.89
C THR A 11 5.06 -22.01 -7.07
N ILE A 12 5.64 -21.89 -8.27
CA ILE A 12 4.93 -21.51 -9.50
C ILE A 12 4.99 -22.67 -10.49
N ASN A 13 3.82 -23.11 -10.94
CA ASN A 13 3.70 -24.01 -12.08
C ASN A 13 3.65 -23.15 -13.35
N GLY A 14 4.78 -23.04 -14.01
CA GLY A 14 4.91 -22.34 -15.28
C GLY A 14 4.33 -23.10 -16.46
N VAL A 15 4.52 -22.59 -17.68
CA VAL A 15 4.07 -23.24 -18.93
C VAL A 15 4.93 -24.47 -19.27
N HIS A 16 6.24 -24.38 -18.97
CA HIS A 16 7.21 -25.41 -19.34
C HIS A 16 7.85 -26.13 -18.15
N GLY A 17 7.48 -25.76 -16.91
CA GLY A 17 8.00 -26.44 -15.72
C GLY A 17 7.57 -25.81 -14.40
N GLU A 18 7.88 -26.52 -13.32
CA GLU A 18 7.68 -26.07 -11.95
C GLU A 18 8.93 -25.36 -11.43
N TYR A 19 8.72 -24.28 -10.67
CA TYR A 19 9.76 -23.51 -9.97
C TYR A 19 9.39 -23.43 -8.50
N LYS A 20 10.30 -23.83 -7.61
CA LYS A 20 10.08 -23.92 -6.16
C LYS A 20 10.91 -22.91 -5.41
N ASP A 21 10.45 -22.60 -4.21
CA ASP A 21 11.15 -21.78 -3.23
C ASP A 21 11.58 -20.38 -3.78
N LEU A 22 10.75 -19.81 -4.68
CA LEU A 22 10.99 -18.50 -5.25
C LEU A 22 10.65 -17.42 -4.22
N TYR A 23 11.66 -16.70 -3.73
CA TYR A 23 11.44 -15.56 -2.86
C TYR A 23 11.01 -14.33 -3.67
N LEU A 24 9.87 -13.75 -3.32
CA LEU A 24 9.35 -12.51 -3.93
C LEU A 24 9.20 -11.44 -2.85
N PRO A 25 10.00 -10.35 -2.86
CA PRO A 25 9.98 -9.28 -1.87
C PRO A 25 8.79 -8.30 -2.06
N LEU A 26 7.59 -8.83 -2.30
CA LEU A 26 6.35 -8.08 -2.47
C LEU A 26 5.24 -8.74 -1.66
N TYR A 27 4.34 -7.93 -1.09
CA TYR A 27 3.22 -8.41 -0.29
C TYR A 27 1.98 -8.70 -1.12
N GLY A 28 1.23 -9.69 -0.66
CA GLY A 28 -0.12 -10.00 -1.08
C GLY A 28 -0.24 -10.99 -2.23
N ALA A 29 -1.29 -11.82 -2.17
CA ALA A 29 -1.55 -12.89 -3.13
C ALA A 29 -1.67 -12.39 -4.60
N HIS A 30 -2.11 -11.15 -4.79
CA HIS A 30 -2.16 -10.56 -6.13
C HIS A 30 -0.77 -10.36 -6.75
N GLN A 31 0.27 -10.12 -5.95
CA GLN A 31 1.65 -10.03 -6.45
C GLN A 31 2.20 -11.40 -6.84
N ALA A 32 1.85 -12.46 -6.09
CA ALA A 32 2.16 -13.83 -6.49
C ALA A 32 1.53 -14.19 -7.85
N SER A 33 0.27 -13.81 -8.05
CA SER A 33 -0.42 -14.01 -9.33
C SER A 33 0.23 -13.23 -10.47
N ASN A 34 0.62 -11.97 -10.24
CA ASN A 34 1.33 -11.15 -11.21
C ASN A 34 2.69 -11.78 -11.58
N ALA A 35 3.42 -12.27 -10.60
CA ALA A 35 4.71 -12.93 -10.79
C ALA A 35 4.56 -14.23 -11.61
N ALA A 36 3.52 -15.02 -11.34
CA ALA A 36 3.23 -16.22 -12.11
C ALA A 36 2.90 -15.90 -13.58
N VAL A 37 2.09 -14.87 -13.83
CA VAL A 37 1.78 -14.41 -15.20
C VAL A 37 3.03 -13.89 -15.90
N ALA A 38 3.88 -13.13 -15.22
CA ALA A 38 5.13 -12.64 -15.80
C ALA A 38 6.05 -13.81 -16.21
N LEU A 39 6.24 -14.80 -15.33
CA LEU A 39 7.04 -15.98 -15.60
C LEU A 39 6.49 -16.77 -16.80
N ALA A 40 5.18 -17.06 -16.80
CA ALA A 40 4.53 -17.79 -17.89
C ALA A 40 4.65 -17.06 -19.24
N THR A 41 4.60 -15.73 -19.21
CA THR A 41 4.78 -14.90 -20.44
C THR A 41 6.19 -15.03 -20.99
N VAL A 42 7.22 -15.00 -20.12
CA VAL A 42 8.61 -15.16 -20.56
C VAL A 42 8.88 -16.59 -21.07
N GLU A 43 8.37 -17.61 -20.40
CA GLU A 43 8.48 -19.01 -20.86
C GLU A 43 7.81 -19.20 -22.23
N ALA A 44 6.61 -18.65 -22.43
CA ALA A 44 5.91 -18.72 -23.70
C ALA A 44 6.71 -18.03 -24.83
N PHE A 45 7.38 -16.91 -24.54
CA PHE A 45 8.21 -16.21 -25.51
C PHE A 45 9.50 -16.97 -25.84
N VAL A 46 10.15 -17.57 -24.85
CA VAL A 46 11.41 -18.33 -25.02
C VAL A 46 11.14 -19.74 -25.56
N GLY A 47 9.96 -20.30 -25.34
CA GLY A 47 9.53 -21.60 -25.83
C GLY A 47 10.11 -22.80 -25.05
N GLN A 48 10.68 -22.57 -23.85
CA GLN A 48 11.24 -23.61 -22.98
C GLN A 48 11.26 -23.16 -21.51
N LYS A 49 11.50 -24.12 -20.60
CA LYS A 49 11.74 -23.85 -19.18
C LYS A 49 13.00 -22.98 -19.02
N LEU A 50 12.93 -21.95 -18.17
CA LEU A 50 14.06 -21.11 -17.80
C LEU A 50 14.93 -21.83 -16.76
N SER A 51 16.17 -21.36 -16.57
CA SER A 51 17.02 -21.83 -15.48
C SER A 51 16.43 -21.44 -14.13
N ASP A 52 16.35 -22.39 -13.19
CA ASP A 52 15.80 -22.15 -11.85
C ASP A 52 16.60 -21.05 -11.12
N ASP A 53 17.92 -21.03 -11.24
CA ASP A 53 18.77 -20.01 -10.62
C ASP A 53 18.51 -18.60 -11.18
N VAL A 54 18.30 -18.49 -12.51
CA VAL A 54 18.00 -17.20 -13.15
C VAL A 54 16.65 -16.69 -12.68
N VAL A 55 15.64 -17.56 -12.60
CA VAL A 55 14.31 -17.19 -12.12
C VAL A 55 14.37 -16.80 -10.65
N ALA A 56 15.04 -17.58 -9.80
CA ALA A 56 15.18 -17.28 -8.38
C ALA A 56 15.87 -15.93 -8.13
N SER A 57 16.98 -15.64 -8.83
CA SER A 57 17.67 -14.36 -8.73
C SER A 57 16.79 -13.20 -9.20
N ALA A 58 16.13 -13.34 -10.35
CA ALA A 58 15.24 -12.31 -10.89
C ALA A 58 14.08 -11.98 -9.95
N PHE A 59 13.49 -13.00 -9.32
CA PHE A 59 12.39 -12.82 -8.36
C PHE A 59 12.86 -12.14 -7.07
N ALA A 60 14.02 -12.53 -6.56
CA ALA A 60 14.59 -11.95 -5.34
C ALA A 60 14.96 -10.45 -5.50
N GLU A 61 15.28 -10.02 -6.72
CA GLU A 61 15.64 -8.65 -7.04
C GLU A 61 14.47 -7.76 -7.45
N VAL A 62 13.24 -8.31 -7.50
CA VAL A 62 12.04 -7.53 -7.87
C VAL A 62 11.84 -6.38 -6.90
N SER A 63 11.68 -5.19 -7.46
CA SER A 63 11.30 -4.00 -6.73
C SER A 63 10.07 -3.37 -7.39
N SER A 64 9.08 -3.03 -6.60
CA SER A 64 7.88 -2.34 -7.08
C SER A 64 7.55 -1.15 -6.18
N PRO A 65 8.23 0.00 -6.38
CA PRO A 65 8.04 1.18 -5.53
C PRO A 65 6.57 1.60 -5.46
N GLY A 66 6.10 1.86 -4.24
CA GLY A 66 4.71 2.24 -4.00
C GLY A 66 3.71 1.10 -4.07
N ARG A 67 4.14 -0.16 -3.94
CA ARG A 67 3.28 -1.32 -3.77
C ARG A 67 3.46 -1.88 -2.36
N LEU A 68 2.65 -1.40 -1.44
CA LEU A 68 2.70 -1.69 0.01
C LEU A 68 4.13 -1.61 0.56
N GLU A 69 4.79 -0.50 0.23
CA GLU A 69 6.18 -0.21 0.61
C GLU A 69 6.23 0.42 2.00
N VAL A 70 7.13 -0.07 2.85
CA VAL A 70 7.39 0.50 4.18
C VAL A 70 8.36 1.67 4.04
N LEU A 71 7.93 2.86 4.43
CA LEU A 71 8.78 4.07 4.44
C LEU A 71 9.37 4.35 5.81
N HIS A 72 8.70 3.98 6.90
CA HIS A 72 9.14 4.23 8.27
C HIS A 72 8.66 3.10 9.18
N ARG A 73 9.35 2.85 10.31
CA ARG A 73 9.05 1.68 11.15
C ARG A 73 8.41 2.01 12.51
N ASP A 74 8.60 3.20 13.04
CA ASP A 74 8.04 3.59 14.34
C ASP A 74 7.58 5.07 14.36
N PRO A 75 6.27 5.34 14.17
CA PRO A 75 5.24 4.37 13.81
C PRO A 75 5.44 3.81 12.39
N THR A 76 4.89 2.62 12.12
CA THR A 76 4.97 2.05 10.76
C THR A 76 4.21 2.93 9.77
N VAL A 77 4.89 3.38 8.71
CA VAL A 77 4.30 4.13 7.59
C VAL A 77 4.40 3.31 6.32
N LEU A 78 3.24 2.99 5.75
CA LEU A 78 3.09 2.23 4.52
C LEU A 78 2.61 3.14 3.40
N VAL A 79 3.07 2.90 2.19
CA VAL A 79 2.53 3.55 0.98
C VAL A 79 2.07 2.52 -0.04
N ASP A 80 0.92 2.79 -0.66
CA ASP A 80 0.42 1.98 -1.79
C ASP A 80 -0.27 2.85 -2.84
N ALA A 81 0.00 2.57 -4.10
CA ALA A 81 -0.52 3.32 -5.24
C ALA A 81 -1.89 2.82 -5.75
N ALA A 82 -2.67 2.15 -4.91
CA ALA A 82 -4.05 1.79 -5.23
C ALA A 82 -4.84 3.06 -5.59
N HIS A 83 -5.49 3.04 -6.75
CA HIS A 83 -6.16 4.21 -7.32
C HIS A 83 -7.51 3.86 -7.98
N ASN A 84 -8.02 2.68 -7.71
CA ASN A 84 -9.34 2.19 -8.09
C ASN A 84 -9.84 1.19 -7.04
N PRO A 85 -11.16 0.88 -7.01
CA PRO A 85 -11.73 -0.02 -6.00
C PRO A 85 -11.10 -1.42 -6.00
N HIS A 86 -10.73 -1.97 -7.16
CA HIS A 86 -10.09 -3.29 -7.24
C HIS A 86 -8.72 -3.30 -6.54
N GLY A 87 -7.89 -2.29 -6.80
CA GLY A 87 -6.60 -2.11 -6.13
C GLY A 87 -6.75 -1.89 -4.63
N ALA A 88 -7.72 -1.05 -4.22
CA ALA A 88 -8.03 -0.80 -2.81
C ALA A 88 -8.49 -2.07 -2.07
N ARG A 89 -9.29 -2.92 -2.73
CA ARG A 89 -9.70 -4.24 -2.20
C ARG A 89 -8.49 -5.15 -2.00
N ALA A 90 -7.61 -5.27 -2.99
CA ALA A 90 -6.41 -6.08 -2.90
C ALA A 90 -5.49 -5.58 -1.76
N LEU A 91 -5.33 -4.26 -1.63
CA LEU A 91 -4.59 -3.62 -0.54
C LEU A 91 -5.22 -3.96 0.83
N ALA A 92 -6.52 -3.78 0.99
CA ALA A 92 -7.24 -4.07 2.23
C ALA A 92 -7.13 -5.56 2.62
N GLN A 93 -7.22 -6.47 1.66
CA GLN A 93 -7.03 -7.90 1.90
C GLN A 93 -5.61 -8.20 2.37
N THR A 94 -4.60 -7.63 1.71
CA THR A 94 -3.20 -7.81 2.09
C THR A 94 -2.90 -7.26 3.48
N LEU A 95 -3.44 -6.07 3.83
CA LEU A 95 -3.30 -5.51 5.17
C LEU A 95 -3.86 -6.44 6.26
N LYS A 96 -5.00 -7.09 5.99
CA LYS A 96 -5.62 -8.04 6.92
C LYS A 96 -4.86 -9.36 7.05
N SER A 97 -4.25 -9.85 5.98
CA SER A 97 -3.60 -11.17 5.97
C SER A 97 -2.14 -11.15 6.41
N GLU A 98 -1.43 -10.05 6.13
CA GLU A 98 0.03 -9.98 6.30
C GLU A 98 0.46 -9.14 7.52
N PHE A 99 -0.46 -8.33 8.08
CA PHE A 99 -0.14 -7.41 9.18
C PHE A 99 -1.13 -7.53 10.33
N ASP A 100 -0.62 -7.40 11.55
CA ASP A 100 -1.42 -7.40 12.79
C ASP A 100 -1.43 -5.99 13.40
N PHE A 101 -1.99 -5.03 12.66
CA PHE A 101 -2.17 -3.67 13.16
C PHE A 101 -3.47 -3.53 13.94
N GLN A 102 -3.39 -2.95 15.14
CA GLN A 102 -4.56 -2.62 15.96
C GLN A 102 -5.37 -1.47 15.34
N SER A 103 -4.69 -0.45 14.82
CA SER A 103 -5.31 0.67 14.12
C SER A 103 -4.47 1.12 12.95
N ILE A 104 -5.15 1.52 11.87
CA ILE A 104 -4.52 2.10 10.69
C ILE A 104 -5.13 3.49 10.45
N PHE A 105 -4.28 4.50 10.38
CA PHE A 105 -4.61 5.86 9.94
C PHE A 105 -4.41 5.95 8.42
N GLY A 106 -5.50 6.06 7.65
CA GLY A 106 -5.43 6.15 6.20
C GLY A 106 -5.30 7.60 5.74
N VAL A 107 -4.17 8.00 5.20
CA VAL A 107 -3.99 9.28 4.49
C VAL A 107 -4.37 9.08 3.03
N VAL A 108 -5.44 9.74 2.57
CA VAL A 108 -6.03 9.48 1.27
C VAL A 108 -6.11 10.75 0.43
N ALA A 109 -5.55 10.68 -0.80
CA ALA A 109 -5.69 11.71 -1.83
C ALA A 109 -5.81 11.03 -3.20
N VAL A 110 -6.90 11.28 -3.91
CA VAL A 110 -7.24 10.61 -5.17
C VAL A 110 -7.35 11.61 -6.32
N PHE A 111 -7.40 11.12 -7.56
CA PHE A 111 -7.70 11.94 -8.73
C PHE A 111 -9.22 12.06 -8.95
N ALA A 112 -9.64 13.18 -9.53
CA ALA A 112 -11.04 13.49 -9.80
C ALA A 112 -11.71 12.54 -10.82
N ASP A 113 -10.91 11.87 -11.67
CA ASP A 113 -11.36 10.90 -12.66
C ASP A 113 -11.49 9.46 -12.11
N LYS A 114 -11.26 9.26 -10.81
CA LYS A 114 -11.33 7.94 -10.16
C LYS A 114 -12.59 7.79 -9.32
N ASP A 115 -12.99 6.55 -9.13
CA ASP A 115 -14.07 6.18 -8.21
C ASP A 115 -13.59 6.29 -6.75
N ALA A 116 -13.63 7.53 -6.23
CA ALA A 116 -13.17 7.83 -4.88
C ALA A 116 -14.04 7.13 -3.82
N GLU A 117 -15.35 7.09 -4.01
CA GLU A 117 -16.26 6.43 -3.09
C GLU A 117 -16.00 4.93 -3.04
N GLY A 118 -15.84 4.27 -4.18
CA GLY A 118 -15.50 2.85 -4.25
C GLY A 118 -14.16 2.53 -3.60
N ILE A 119 -13.14 3.38 -3.74
CA ILE A 119 -11.85 3.25 -3.04
C ILE A 119 -12.05 3.33 -1.52
N LEU A 120 -12.78 4.35 -1.04
CA LEU A 120 -13.03 4.55 0.39
C LEU A 120 -13.79 3.37 1.01
N ARG A 121 -14.83 2.84 0.34
CA ARG A 121 -15.60 1.68 0.80
C ARG A 121 -14.76 0.41 0.94
N GLU A 122 -13.79 0.18 0.05
CA GLU A 122 -12.89 -0.97 0.15
C GLU A 122 -11.86 -0.81 1.28
N LEU A 123 -11.47 0.41 1.61
CA LEU A 123 -10.53 0.71 2.70
C LEU A 123 -11.20 0.76 4.08
N GLU A 124 -12.49 1.07 4.16
CA GLU A 124 -13.23 1.27 5.41
C GLU A 124 -13.08 0.10 6.41
N PRO A 125 -13.12 -1.18 5.99
CA PRO A 125 -13.01 -2.30 6.92
C PRO A 125 -11.62 -2.50 7.55
N VAL A 126 -10.58 -1.78 7.10
CA VAL A 126 -9.19 -1.91 7.58
C VAL A 126 -8.63 -0.60 8.14
N VAL A 127 -9.19 0.53 7.72
CA VAL A 127 -8.75 1.86 8.15
C VAL A 127 -9.61 2.32 9.32
N SER A 128 -9.00 2.54 10.47
CA SER A 128 -9.68 2.98 11.69
C SER A 128 -10.10 4.45 11.63
N ARG A 129 -9.27 5.29 11.04
CA ARG A 129 -9.51 6.72 10.81
C ARG A 129 -8.96 7.13 9.46
N VAL A 130 -9.70 7.94 8.72
CA VAL A 130 -9.26 8.47 7.42
C VAL A 130 -8.92 9.96 7.56
N VAL A 131 -7.74 10.31 7.07
CA VAL A 131 -7.27 11.70 6.96
C VAL A 131 -7.25 12.06 5.49
N VAL A 132 -8.17 12.90 5.10
CA VAL A 132 -8.36 13.35 3.72
C VAL A 132 -7.49 14.56 3.45
N THR A 133 -6.85 14.55 2.31
CA THR A 133 -6.06 15.67 1.80
C THR A 133 -6.07 15.68 0.27
N GLU A 134 -5.28 16.55 -0.34
CA GLU A 134 -5.06 16.52 -1.80
C GLU A 134 -3.57 16.52 -2.15
N ASN A 135 -3.24 15.91 -3.28
CA ASN A 135 -1.89 15.98 -3.85
C ASN A 135 -1.77 17.18 -4.80
N LYS A 136 -0.54 17.53 -5.20
CA LYS A 136 -0.25 18.73 -6.02
C LYS A 136 -0.55 18.55 -7.51
N SER A 137 -1.26 17.50 -7.90
CA SER A 137 -1.66 17.29 -9.29
C SER A 137 -2.85 18.18 -9.66
N GLU A 138 -2.86 18.73 -10.86
CA GLU A 138 -4.03 19.41 -11.43
C GLU A 138 -5.26 18.48 -11.57
N ARG A 139 -5.03 17.17 -11.53
CA ARG A 139 -6.07 16.14 -11.58
C ARG A 139 -6.59 15.74 -10.20
N ALA A 140 -6.08 16.33 -9.13
CA ALA A 140 -6.52 15.99 -7.77
C ALA A 140 -8.03 16.22 -7.61
N LEU A 141 -8.71 15.29 -6.96
CA LEU A 141 -10.06 15.56 -6.44
C LEU A 141 -9.92 16.58 -5.31
N PRO A 142 -10.64 17.72 -5.34
CA PRO A 142 -10.60 18.67 -4.25
C PRO A 142 -10.89 17.99 -2.91
N LYS A 143 -10.05 18.28 -1.92
CA LYS A 143 -10.12 17.61 -0.60
C LYS A 143 -11.48 17.79 0.08
N GLU A 144 -12.16 18.91 -0.13
CA GLU A 144 -13.49 19.15 0.43
C GLU A 144 -14.52 18.17 -0.13
N LYS A 145 -14.45 17.83 -1.42
CA LYS A 145 -15.33 16.82 -2.03
C LYS A 145 -14.99 15.41 -1.53
N LEU A 146 -13.71 15.09 -1.44
CA LEU A 146 -13.26 13.80 -0.93
C LEU A 146 -13.66 13.64 0.55
N PHE A 147 -13.59 14.73 1.33
CA PHE A 147 -13.97 14.75 2.74
C PHE A 147 -15.47 14.44 2.94
N GLU A 148 -16.35 15.03 2.12
CA GLU A 148 -17.78 14.70 2.20
C GLU A 148 -18.04 13.22 1.88
N LEU A 149 -17.45 12.67 0.82
CA LEU A 149 -17.53 11.24 0.51
C LEU A 149 -16.98 10.37 1.64
N ALA A 150 -15.87 10.77 2.24
CA ALA A 150 -15.27 10.03 3.35
C ALA A 150 -16.17 10.04 4.59
N LYS A 151 -16.86 11.14 4.90
CA LYS A 151 -17.84 11.20 5.99
C LYS A 151 -19.03 10.27 5.77
N GLU A 152 -19.50 10.12 4.53
CA GLU A 152 -20.58 9.20 4.20
C GLU A 152 -20.17 7.73 4.40
N VAL A 153 -18.89 7.40 4.15
CA VAL A 153 -18.37 6.02 4.24
C VAL A 153 -17.90 5.67 5.66
N PHE A 154 -17.09 6.53 6.28
CA PHE A 154 -16.45 6.28 7.57
C PHE A 154 -17.22 6.85 8.77
N GLY A 155 -18.15 7.78 8.53
CA GLY A 155 -18.75 8.58 9.59
C GLY A 155 -17.90 9.79 9.98
N PRO A 156 -18.53 10.86 10.52
CA PRO A 156 -17.84 12.12 10.84
C PRO A 156 -16.76 11.97 11.92
N GLU A 157 -16.96 11.06 12.89
CA GLU A 157 -16.00 10.86 13.98
C GLU A 157 -14.68 10.20 13.54
N ARG A 158 -14.69 9.48 12.41
CA ARG A 158 -13.51 8.77 11.86
C ARG A 158 -12.87 9.51 10.70
N THR A 159 -13.38 10.70 10.32
CA THR A 159 -12.96 11.43 9.13
C THR A 159 -12.36 12.77 9.50
N PHE A 160 -11.13 13.01 9.06
CA PHE A 160 -10.35 14.21 9.32
C PHE A 160 -9.93 14.87 8.00
N LEU A 161 -9.83 16.19 7.99
CA LEU A 161 -9.40 16.97 6.83
C LEU A 161 -8.12 17.73 7.16
N GLU A 162 -7.09 17.54 6.33
CA GLU A 162 -5.84 18.25 6.46
C GLU A 162 -5.55 19.12 5.23
N SER A 163 -4.85 20.22 5.46
CA SER A 163 -4.60 21.25 4.46
C SER A 163 -3.80 20.76 3.27
N ASP A 164 -2.79 19.92 3.54
CA ASP A 164 -1.88 19.35 2.56
C ASP A 164 -1.37 17.98 3.01
N LEU A 165 -0.68 17.28 2.11
CA LEU A 165 -0.20 15.92 2.34
C LEU A 165 0.84 15.85 3.48
N GLN A 166 1.68 16.87 3.66
CA GLN A 166 2.66 16.87 4.75
C GLN A 166 1.97 16.96 6.11
N CYS A 167 0.99 17.87 6.27
CA CYS A 167 0.18 17.98 7.47
C CYS A 167 -0.57 16.68 7.77
N ALA A 168 -1.18 16.06 6.75
CA ALA A 168 -1.89 14.80 6.90
C ALA A 168 -0.97 13.66 7.38
N ILE A 169 0.24 13.55 6.82
CA ILE A 169 1.24 12.55 7.22
C ILE A 169 1.68 12.81 8.67
N THR A 170 2.08 14.04 8.99
CA THR A 170 2.55 14.41 10.33
C THR A 170 1.48 14.12 11.38
N TYR A 171 0.24 14.59 11.15
CA TYR A 171 -0.88 14.32 12.05
C TYR A 171 -1.10 12.81 12.26
N SER A 172 -1.12 12.04 11.18
CA SER A 172 -1.37 10.60 11.26
C SER A 172 -0.26 9.86 12.00
N MET A 173 1.01 10.24 11.78
CA MET A 173 2.16 9.66 12.48
C MET A 173 2.13 9.99 13.98
N GLU A 174 1.81 11.23 14.35
CA GLU A 174 1.66 11.62 15.75
C GLU A 174 0.58 10.82 16.47
N GLN A 175 -0.60 10.68 15.81
CA GLN A 175 -1.70 9.89 16.37
C GLN A 175 -1.35 8.40 16.53
N ALA A 176 -0.72 7.79 15.51
CA ALA A 176 -0.27 6.41 15.58
C ALA A 176 0.80 6.20 16.67
N SER A 177 1.77 7.13 16.80
CA SER A 177 2.80 7.10 17.81
C SER A 177 2.22 7.22 19.23
N LEU A 178 1.26 8.13 19.45
CA LEU A 178 0.55 8.26 20.73
C LEU A 178 -0.17 6.98 21.14
N LEU A 179 -0.84 6.31 20.16
CA LEU A 179 -1.49 5.04 20.44
C LEU A 179 -0.48 3.93 20.75
N ASN A 180 0.67 3.89 20.07
CA ASN A 180 1.75 2.92 20.35
C ASN A 180 2.31 3.05 21.77
N GLN A 181 2.22 4.23 22.41
CA GLN A 181 2.66 4.45 23.77
C GLN A 181 1.67 3.95 24.84
N VAL A 182 0.39 3.83 24.48
CA VAL A 182 -0.69 3.52 25.44
C VAL A 182 -1.38 2.19 25.19
N SER A 183 -1.07 1.50 24.07
CA SER A 183 -1.61 0.19 23.71
C SER A 183 -0.50 -0.80 23.42
N ASP A 184 -0.76 -2.08 23.69
CA ASP A 184 0.19 -3.18 23.41
C ASP A 184 0.23 -3.57 21.92
N GLY A 185 -0.64 -3.00 21.09
CA GLY A 185 -0.75 -3.31 19.66
C GLY A 185 -0.03 -2.28 18.78
N ALA A 186 0.48 -2.73 17.63
CA ALA A 186 1.10 -1.85 16.65
C ALA A 186 0.03 -1.02 15.91
N ASN A 187 0.28 0.29 15.76
CA ASN A 187 -0.55 1.20 14.99
C ASN A 187 0.25 1.73 13.80
N ALA A 188 -0.42 1.91 12.66
CA ALA A 188 0.25 2.26 11.41
C ALA A 188 -0.42 3.42 10.69
N VAL A 189 0.34 4.03 9.77
CA VAL A 189 -0.15 5.00 8.79
C VAL A 189 -0.11 4.35 7.41
N LEU A 190 -1.20 4.42 6.67
CA LEU A 190 -1.29 4.02 5.27
C LEU A 190 -1.51 5.25 4.40
N ILE A 191 -0.64 5.50 3.44
CA ILE A 191 -0.77 6.60 2.48
C ILE A 191 -1.11 6.02 1.12
N THR A 192 -2.27 6.41 0.54
CA THR A 192 -2.77 5.79 -0.69
C THR A 192 -3.66 6.73 -1.53
N GLY A 193 -4.16 6.21 -2.66
CA GLY A 193 -5.13 6.86 -3.55
C GLY A 193 -4.58 7.27 -4.91
N SER A 194 -3.27 7.41 -5.09
CA SER A 194 -2.65 7.60 -6.40
C SER A 194 -1.13 7.42 -6.38
N VAL A 195 -0.56 7.14 -7.54
CA VAL A 195 0.91 7.10 -7.73
C VAL A 195 1.56 8.44 -7.37
N VAL A 196 0.89 9.56 -7.66
CA VAL A 196 1.40 10.91 -7.34
C VAL A 196 1.42 11.14 -5.84
N THR A 197 0.36 10.75 -5.12
CA THR A 197 0.30 10.82 -3.67
C THR A 197 1.46 10.04 -3.03
N VAL A 198 1.71 8.82 -3.49
CA VAL A 198 2.84 7.99 -3.03
C VAL A 198 4.19 8.66 -3.32
N GLY A 199 4.38 9.17 -4.55
CA GLY A 199 5.62 9.85 -4.92
C GLY A 199 5.90 11.12 -4.12
N GLU A 200 4.84 11.89 -3.77
CA GLU A 200 4.96 13.06 -2.89
C GLU A 200 5.24 12.64 -1.45
N ALA A 201 4.56 11.62 -0.94
CA ALA A 201 4.78 11.10 0.41
C ALA A 201 6.22 10.64 0.62
N LYS A 202 6.80 9.89 -0.34
CA LYS A 202 8.21 9.46 -0.28
C LYS A 202 9.17 10.64 -0.19
N ARG A 203 8.92 11.72 -0.94
CA ARG A 203 9.74 12.95 -0.86
C ARG A 203 9.58 13.70 0.47
N ILE A 204 8.37 13.69 1.04
CA ILE A 204 8.10 14.29 2.34
C ILE A 204 8.81 13.49 3.44
N MET A 205 8.64 12.18 3.48
CA MET A 205 9.25 11.30 4.47
C MET A 205 10.78 11.41 4.47
N LYS A 206 11.39 11.36 3.28
CA LYS A 206 12.85 11.55 3.16
C LYS A 206 13.33 12.87 3.78
N ARG A 207 12.61 13.98 3.55
CA ARG A 207 12.96 15.29 4.12
C ARG A 207 12.73 15.36 5.63
N MET A 208 11.82 14.56 6.19
CA MET A 208 11.59 14.48 7.63
C MET A 208 12.72 13.72 8.34
N GLU A 209 13.27 12.70 7.71
CA GLU A 209 14.43 11.93 8.23
C GLU A 209 15.77 12.68 8.17
N GLU A 210 15.91 13.63 7.24
CA GLU A 210 17.11 14.45 7.08
C GLU A 210 17.21 15.64 8.06
N ARG A 211 16.19 15.85 8.91
CA ARG A 211 16.13 16.93 9.92
C ARG A 211 16.44 16.46 11.32
#